data_245b361280e8bba80a56405a3aeef622
#
_entry.id   245b361280e8bba80a56405a3aeef622
#
_cell.length_a   1.000
_cell.length_b   1.000
_cell.length_c   1.000
_cell.angle_alpha   90.00
_cell.angle_beta   90.00
_cell.angle_gamma   90.00
#
_symmetry.space_group_name_H-M   'P 1'
#
loop_
_entity.id
_entity.type
_entity.pdbx_description
1 polymer ?
#
loop_
_entity_poly.entity_id
_entity_poly.type
_entity_poly.pdbx_seq_one_letter_code
_entity_poly.pdbx_strand_id
1 'polypeptide(L)'
;MKILICDKLDTLAVENLQELGDCIDVSNEKNKEALIEENIADADILLLRSGTNITKELIDKANSLKIIARCGVGIDNIEISEATKKNIFVTNTPNANIISAAELTIGLMIAAARNISIADNSLKNKEWSRSEFTGIELYGKQLGLVGFGKVARLVSERLQSFGMKVVFYDPFVESSTEVEQKLNLNELLETSDFVSLHVPKTDETKNLISKDKLSIMKSNAIIINASRGGVIDEDAVFELVNQNKLFSAGFDVYENEPPNLDKESINSKAITLPHLGASTKEAQQRTGKEVVENIKDILSGDLTSVLNKK
;
A
#
# COMPACT_ATOMS: atom_id res chain seq x y z
N MET A 1 31.23 -4.19 7.71
CA MET A 1 30.23 -4.67 6.73
C MET A 1 29.96 -3.54 5.76
N LYS A 2 29.67 -3.87 4.50
CA LYS A 2 29.26 -2.90 3.48
C LYS A 2 27.75 -2.91 3.34
N ILE A 3 27.11 -1.76 3.53
CA ILE A 3 25.66 -1.58 3.54
C ILE A 3 25.26 -0.69 2.37
N LEU A 4 24.48 -1.23 1.43
CA LEU A 4 24.02 -0.50 0.25
C LEU A 4 22.57 -0.01 0.48
N ILE A 5 22.38 1.31 0.45
CA ILE A 5 21.06 1.97 0.63
C ILE A 5 20.59 2.44 -0.73
N CYS A 6 19.54 1.76 -1.25
CA CYS A 6 19.03 2.00 -2.60
C CYS A 6 17.93 3.06 -2.65
N ASP A 7 17.13 3.21 -1.60
CA ASP A 7 16.03 4.16 -1.53
C ASP A 7 16.13 5.01 -0.27
N LYS A 8 15.60 6.24 -0.33
CA LYS A 8 15.68 7.22 0.77
C LYS A 8 15.10 6.69 2.07
N LEU A 9 15.91 6.75 3.13
CA LEU A 9 15.55 6.41 4.50
C LEU A 9 15.46 7.64 5.40
N ASP A 10 14.89 7.47 6.58
CA ASP A 10 14.97 8.46 7.67
C ASP A 10 16.42 8.63 8.13
N THR A 11 16.81 9.87 8.46
CA THR A 11 18.20 10.21 8.82
C THR A 11 18.70 9.40 10.02
N LEU A 12 17.84 9.22 11.04
CA LEU A 12 18.24 8.44 12.24
C LEU A 12 18.46 6.96 11.89
N ALA A 13 17.72 6.42 10.93
CA ALA A 13 17.96 5.05 10.45
C ALA A 13 19.33 4.92 9.78
N VAL A 14 19.72 5.89 8.96
CA VAL A 14 21.03 5.91 8.30
C VAL A 14 22.15 6.03 9.34
N GLU A 15 22.02 6.90 10.34
CA GLU A 15 22.98 7.04 11.44
C GLU A 15 23.17 5.71 12.21
N ASN A 16 22.06 5.03 12.55
CA ASN A 16 22.12 3.73 13.22
C ASN A 16 22.73 2.61 12.34
N LEU A 17 22.55 2.68 11.01
CA LEU A 17 23.17 1.74 10.08
C LEU A 17 24.69 1.97 9.96
N GLN A 18 25.15 3.21 10.05
CA GLN A 18 26.58 3.55 10.07
C GLN A 18 27.31 2.98 11.28
N GLU A 19 26.62 2.74 12.40
CA GLU A 19 27.19 2.00 13.53
C GLU A 19 27.45 0.53 13.23
N LEU A 20 26.75 -0.05 12.24
CA LEU A 20 26.90 -1.45 11.83
C LEU A 20 27.95 -1.66 10.74
N GLY A 21 28.26 -0.63 9.94
CA GLY A 21 29.23 -0.74 8.85
C GLY A 21 29.26 0.47 7.92
N ASP A 22 30.05 0.34 6.86
CA ASP A 22 30.21 1.37 5.84
C ASP A 22 28.96 1.45 4.96
N CYS A 23 28.25 2.58 5.01
CA CYS A 23 27.04 2.82 4.24
C CYS A 23 27.36 3.53 2.92
N ILE A 24 26.87 2.95 1.82
CA ILE A 24 26.86 3.57 0.50
C ILE A 24 25.40 3.91 0.19
N ASP A 25 25.07 5.19 0.24
CA ASP A 25 23.71 5.69 -0.05
C ASP A 25 23.64 6.22 -1.49
N VAL A 26 22.94 5.48 -2.34
CA VAL A 26 22.70 5.83 -3.75
C VAL A 26 21.27 6.34 -4.01
N SER A 27 20.51 6.55 -2.95
CA SER A 27 19.07 6.86 -3.03
C SER A 27 18.69 8.15 -3.76
N ASN A 28 19.62 9.12 -3.79
CA ASN A 28 19.42 10.43 -4.42
C ASN A 28 20.24 10.59 -5.73
N GLU A 29 20.93 9.56 -6.17
CA GLU A 29 21.79 9.61 -7.35
C GLU A 29 20.96 9.48 -8.65
N LYS A 30 21.35 10.23 -9.68
CA LYS A 30 20.66 10.21 -10.98
C LYS A 30 20.84 8.90 -11.74
N ASN A 31 21.97 8.22 -11.51
CA ASN A 31 22.34 6.94 -12.11
C ASN A 31 22.24 5.80 -11.09
N LYS A 32 21.21 5.85 -10.25
CA LYS A 32 21.00 4.92 -9.13
C LYS A 32 21.14 3.45 -9.52
N GLU A 33 20.49 3.04 -10.61
CA GLU A 33 20.51 1.64 -11.08
C GLU A 33 21.94 1.17 -11.39
N ALA A 34 22.72 1.98 -12.08
CA ALA A 34 24.13 1.64 -12.39
C ALA A 34 24.98 1.55 -11.13
N LEU A 35 24.76 2.45 -10.16
CA LEU A 35 25.48 2.42 -8.88
C LEU A 35 25.07 1.22 -8.01
N ILE A 36 23.82 0.79 -8.05
CA ILE A 36 23.38 -0.45 -7.40
C ILE A 36 24.12 -1.64 -8.02
N GLU A 37 24.15 -1.73 -9.35
CA GLU A 37 24.86 -2.82 -10.06
C GLU A 37 26.37 -2.85 -9.75
N GLU A 38 26.99 -1.69 -9.64
CA GLU A 38 28.41 -1.57 -9.33
C GLU A 38 28.73 -2.03 -7.90
N ASN A 39 27.86 -1.69 -6.93
CA ASN A 39 28.14 -1.89 -5.51
C ASN A 39 27.58 -3.18 -4.92
N ILE A 40 26.66 -3.86 -5.60
CA ILE A 40 25.99 -5.04 -5.05
C ILE A 40 26.91 -6.26 -4.89
N ALA A 41 27.96 -6.35 -5.71
CA ALA A 41 28.84 -7.52 -5.73
C ALA A 41 29.53 -7.79 -4.38
N ASP A 42 29.89 -6.75 -3.65
CA ASP A 42 30.61 -6.79 -2.37
C ASP A 42 29.79 -6.23 -1.19
N ALA A 43 28.51 -5.88 -1.40
CA ALA A 43 27.61 -5.50 -0.33
C ALA A 43 27.23 -6.71 0.55
N ASP A 44 27.28 -6.54 1.87
CA ASP A 44 26.79 -7.53 2.85
C ASP A 44 25.27 -7.38 3.08
N ILE A 45 24.76 -6.14 3.08
CA ILE A 45 23.37 -5.79 3.38
C ILE A 45 22.88 -4.81 2.32
N LEU A 46 21.66 -5.04 1.83
CA LEU A 46 20.98 -4.15 0.89
C LEU A 46 19.66 -3.68 1.51
N LEU A 47 19.45 -2.35 1.55
CA LEU A 47 18.20 -1.73 1.98
C LEU A 47 17.49 -1.07 0.80
N LEU A 48 16.17 -1.29 0.73
CA LEU A 48 15.33 -0.73 -0.32
C LEU A 48 13.92 -0.39 0.18
N ARG A 49 13.20 0.37 -0.63
CA ARG A 49 11.75 0.59 -0.51
C ARG A 49 11.05 0.11 -1.79
N SER A 50 9.95 0.77 -2.18
CA SER A 50 9.22 0.45 -3.42
C SER A 50 9.87 0.99 -4.70
N GLY A 51 10.82 1.92 -4.59
CA GLY A 51 11.48 2.56 -5.74
C GLY A 51 12.60 1.75 -6.39
N THR A 52 12.95 0.58 -5.84
CA THR A 52 14.01 -0.31 -6.35
C THR A 52 13.48 -1.73 -6.48
N ASN A 53 13.72 -2.37 -7.63
CA ASN A 53 13.39 -3.77 -7.86
C ASN A 53 14.63 -4.64 -7.72
N ILE A 54 14.53 -5.72 -6.96
CA ILE A 54 15.60 -6.70 -6.78
C ILE A 54 15.29 -7.93 -7.61
N THR A 55 15.79 -7.91 -8.84
CA THR A 55 15.59 -8.95 -9.83
C THR A 55 16.58 -10.11 -9.65
N LYS A 56 16.32 -11.22 -10.34
CA LYS A 56 17.22 -12.36 -10.41
C LYS A 56 18.63 -11.95 -10.88
N GLU A 57 18.71 -11.13 -11.95
CA GLU A 57 19.98 -10.69 -12.54
C GLU A 57 20.82 -9.90 -11.51
N LEU A 58 20.16 -9.07 -10.70
CA LEU A 58 20.82 -8.31 -9.65
C LEU A 58 21.30 -9.23 -8.51
N ILE A 59 20.45 -10.17 -8.08
CA ILE A 59 20.81 -11.18 -7.09
C ILE A 59 21.97 -12.06 -7.59
N ASP A 60 22.01 -12.38 -8.88
CA ASP A 60 23.10 -13.19 -9.44
C ASP A 60 24.47 -12.50 -9.38
N LYS A 61 24.49 -11.16 -9.44
CA LYS A 61 25.72 -10.34 -9.27
C LYS A 61 26.18 -10.21 -7.82
N ALA A 62 25.29 -10.46 -6.85
CA ALA A 62 25.58 -10.33 -5.42
C ALA A 62 26.42 -11.52 -4.91
N ASN A 63 27.70 -11.32 -4.64
CA ASN A 63 28.60 -12.38 -4.17
C ASN A 63 28.70 -12.45 -2.64
N SER A 64 28.53 -11.32 -1.95
CA SER A 64 28.72 -11.19 -0.49
C SER A 64 27.42 -10.96 0.28
N LEU A 65 26.28 -10.78 -0.43
CA LEU A 65 25.03 -10.34 0.15
C LEU A 65 24.43 -11.39 1.10
N LYS A 66 24.13 -10.98 2.31
CA LYS A 66 23.55 -11.80 3.37
C LYS A 66 22.11 -11.42 3.69
N ILE A 67 21.78 -10.13 3.58
CA ILE A 67 20.47 -9.60 3.99
C ILE A 67 19.97 -8.63 2.92
N ILE A 68 18.69 -8.82 2.50
CA ILE A 68 17.88 -7.84 1.80
C ILE A 68 16.83 -7.34 2.78
N ALA A 69 16.90 -6.07 3.16
CA ALA A 69 16.02 -5.44 4.13
C ALA A 69 15.09 -4.44 3.45
N ARG A 70 13.82 -4.80 3.34
CA ARG A 70 12.79 -3.96 2.73
C ARG A 70 12.18 -3.00 3.77
N CYS A 71 12.39 -1.71 3.61
CA CYS A 71 11.83 -0.67 4.45
C CYS A 71 10.35 -0.39 4.08
N GLY A 72 9.45 -1.23 4.56
CA GLY A 72 8.01 -1.23 4.33
C GLY A 72 7.40 -2.64 4.35
N VAL A 73 6.11 -2.76 4.06
CA VAL A 73 5.34 -4.01 4.25
C VAL A 73 5.43 -4.95 3.05
N GLY A 74 5.18 -4.44 1.84
CA GLY A 74 5.17 -5.25 0.62
C GLY A 74 6.57 -5.73 0.24
N ILE A 75 6.65 -6.86 -0.40
CA ILE A 75 7.88 -7.49 -0.88
C ILE A 75 7.78 -7.86 -2.35
N ASP A 76 6.78 -7.29 -3.02
CA ASP A 76 6.43 -7.58 -4.41
C ASP A 76 7.55 -7.22 -5.41
N ASN A 77 8.47 -6.35 -5.00
CA ASN A 77 9.63 -5.90 -5.77
C ASN A 77 10.94 -6.67 -5.45
N ILE A 78 10.84 -7.85 -4.81
CA ILE A 78 11.99 -8.70 -4.49
C ILE A 78 11.74 -10.13 -4.99
N GLU A 79 12.68 -10.66 -5.78
CA GLU A 79 12.69 -12.06 -6.22
C GLU A 79 13.11 -13.00 -5.07
N ILE A 80 12.17 -13.23 -4.12
CA ILE A 80 12.44 -13.97 -2.87
C ILE A 80 12.94 -15.38 -3.12
N SER A 81 12.41 -16.07 -4.13
CA SER A 81 12.84 -17.42 -4.49
C SER A 81 14.33 -17.48 -4.87
N GLU A 82 14.83 -16.48 -5.58
CA GLU A 82 16.23 -16.40 -5.97
C GLU A 82 17.13 -16.02 -4.78
N ALA A 83 16.69 -15.10 -3.92
CA ALA A 83 17.37 -14.79 -2.66
C ALA A 83 17.51 -16.03 -1.78
N THR A 84 16.43 -16.82 -1.66
CA THR A 84 16.43 -18.09 -0.87
C THR A 84 17.40 -19.12 -1.42
N LYS A 85 17.49 -19.29 -2.74
CA LYS A 85 18.46 -20.20 -3.38
C LYS A 85 19.91 -19.85 -3.03
N LYS A 86 20.22 -18.55 -2.88
CA LYS A 86 21.54 -18.06 -2.49
C LYS A 86 21.75 -17.93 -0.99
N ASN A 87 20.79 -18.38 -0.16
CA ASN A 87 20.80 -18.25 1.30
C ASN A 87 20.90 -16.77 1.76
N ILE A 88 20.30 -15.85 1.00
CA ILE A 88 20.17 -14.44 1.36
C ILE A 88 18.87 -14.29 2.15
N PHE A 89 18.95 -13.77 3.37
CA PHE A 89 17.79 -13.51 4.20
C PHE A 89 17.02 -12.28 3.68
N VAL A 90 15.71 -12.39 3.64
CA VAL A 90 14.81 -11.28 3.29
C VAL A 90 13.99 -10.89 4.50
N THR A 91 13.99 -9.62 4.86
CA THR A 91 13.17 -9.06 5.95
C THR A 91 12.40 -7.83 5.50
N ASN A 92 11.30 -7.52 6.19
CA ASN A 92 10.49 -6.33 5.96
C ASN A 92 10.05 -5.67 7.28
N THR A 93 9.30 -4.56 7.21
CA THR A 93 8.78 -3.84 8.39
C THR A 93 7.23 -3.84 8.36
N PRO A 94 6.59 -4.96 8.77
CA PRO A 94 5.16 -5.18 8.56
C PRO A 94 4.25 -4.34 9.46
N ASN A 95 4.79 -3.69 10.51
CA ASN A 95 4.00 -2.95 11.49
C ASN A 95 4.14 -1.43 11.37
N ALA A 96 5.18 -0.95 10.70
CA ALA A 96 5.60 0.44 10.76
C ALA A 96 4.59 1.45 10.20
N ASN A 97 3.84 1.10 9.15
CA ASN A 97 2.95 2.01 8.44
C ASN A 97 1.45 1.77 8.65
N ILE A 98 1.06 0.81 9.51
CA ILE A 98 -0.34 0.40 9.68
C ILE A 98 -1.25 1.59 10.01
N ILE A 99 -0.83 2.46 10.93
CA ILE A 99 -1.59 3.65 11.35
C ILE A 99 -1.74 4.62 10.18
N SER A 100 -0.64 4.93 9.49
CA SER A 100 -0.64 5.89 8.38
C SER A 100 -1.50 5.42 7.19
N ALA A 101 -1.43 4.14 6.85
CA ALA A 101 -2.26 3.55 5.80
C ALA A 101 -3.76 3.59 6.16
N ALA A 102 -4.11 3.31 7.43
CA ALA A 102 -5.48 3.40 7.89
C ALA A 102 -6.01 4.84 7.84
N GLU A 103 -5.19 5.82 8.24
CA GLU A 103 -5.55 7.24 8.20
C GLU A 103 -5.72 7.75 6.77
N LEU A 104 -4.83 7.37 5.85
CA LEU A 104 -4.97 7.72 4.44
C LEU A 104 -6.23 7.11 3.83
N THR A 105 -6.53 5.85 4.14
CA THR A 105 -7.75 5.18 3.67
C THR A 105 -9.01 5.94 4.11
N ILE A 106 -9.09 6.34 5.36
CA ILE A 106 -10.19 7.15 5.90
C ILE A 106 -10.25 8.52 5.25
N GLY A 107 -9.08 9.16 5.07
CA GLY A 107 -8.96 10.43 4.36
C GLY A 107 -9.49 10.35 2.93
N LEU A 108 -9.15 9.31 2.18
CA LEU A 108 -9.67 9.06 0.83
C LEU A 108 -11.19 8.85 0.84
N MET A 109 -11.74 8.09 1.80
CA MET A 109 -13.19 7.89 1.93
C MET A 109 -13.94 9.20 2.15
N ILE A 110 -13.47 10.03 3.08
CA ILE A 110 -14.08 11.33 3.37
C ILE A 110 -13.95 12.26 2.18
N ALA A 111 -12.77 12.32 1.55
CA ALA A 111 -12.52 13.17 0.40
C ALA A 111 -13.40 12.77 -0.80
N ALA A 112 -13.57 11.48 -1.06
CA ALA A 112 -14.43 10.95 -2.11
C ALA A 112 -15.93 11.21 -1.81
N ALA A 113 -16.37 10.94 -0.58
CA ALA A 113 -17.76 11.16 -0.15
C ALA A 113 -18.18 12.62 -0.22
N ARG A 114 -17.26 13.55 -0.01
CA ARG A 114 -17.53 15.00 0.08
C ARG A 114 -17.01 15.79 -1.12
N ASN A 115 -16.57 15.14 -2.19
CA ASN A 115 -16.05 15.78 -3.41
C ASN A 115 -14.92 16.79 -3.14
N ILE A 116 -14.07 16.55 -2.10
CA ILE A 116 -13.11 17.55 -1.60
C ILE A 116 -12.10 17.94 -2.68
N SER A 117 -11.52 16.97 -3.39
CA SER A 117 -10.47 17.21 -4.39
C SER A 117 -10.98 18.06 -5.56
N ILE A 118 -12.12 17.69 -6.13
CA ILE A 118 -12.69 18.41 -7.28
C ILE A 118 -13.23 19.79 -6.89
N ALA A 119 -13.79 19.93 -5.68
CA ALA A 119 -14.25 21.23 -5.17
C ALA A 119 -13.09 22.21 -4.90
N ASP A 120 -11.98 21.73 -4.32
CA ASP A 120 -10.76 22.51 -4.12
C ASP A 120 -10.18 22.96 -5.46
N ASN A 121 -10.11 22.05 -6.45
CA ASN A 121 -9.60 22.38 -7.79
C ASN A 121 -10.49 23.41 -8.50
N SER A 122 -11.82 23.29 -8.45
CA SER A 122 -12.76 24.26 -9.00
C SER A 122 -12.53 25.67 -8.42
N LEU A 123 -12.42 25.77 -7.10
CA LEU A 123 -12.18 27.06 -6.45
C LEU A 123 -10.82 27.65 -6.81
N LYS A 124 -9.76 26.87 -6.93
CA LYS A 124 -8.43 27.29 -7.41
C LYS A 124 -8.48 27.82 -8.85
N ASN A 125 -9.37 27.25 -9.68
CA ASN A 125 -9.68 27.74 -11.02
C ASN A 125 -10.62 28.95 -11.05
N LYS A 126 -10.96 29.53 -9.88
CA LYS A 126 -11.85 30.70 -9.71
C LYS A 126 -13.32 30.42 -10.07
N GLU A 127 -13.75 29.16 -10.00
CA GLU A 127 -15.12 28.74 -10.22
C GLU A 127 -15.85 28.60 -8.89
N TRP A 128 -17.14 29.00 -8.83
CA TRP A 128 -17.99 28.90 -7.66
C TRP A 128 -19.19 28.01 -7.94
N SER A 129 -18.96 26.72 -8.16
CA SER A 129 -19.97 25.72 -8.59
C SER A 129 -20.53 24.91 -7.43
N ARG A 130 -20.93 25.58 -6.33
CA ARG A 130 -21.32 24.98 -5.06
C ARG A 130 -22.34 23.83 -5.18
N SER A 131 -23.32 23.94 -6.05
CA SER A 131 -24.39 22.95 -6.25
C SER A 131 -23.92 21.65 -6.88
N GLU A 132 -22.78 21.65 -7.58
CA GLU A 132 -22.23 20.48 -8.27
C GLU A 132 -21.51 19.52 -7.33
N PHE A 133 -21.13 19.98 -6.13
CA PHE A 133 -20.34 19.23 -5.17
C PHE A 133 -21.17 18.67 -4.00
N THR A 134 -22.46 18.40 -4.22
CA THR A 134 -23.29 17.73 -3.22
C THR A 134 -22.74 16.33 -2.96
N GLY A 135 -22.31 16.06 -1.73
CA GLY A 135 -21.71 14.79 -1.29
C GLY A 135 -22.69 13.93 -0.51
N ILE A 136 -22.17 12.87 0.08
CA ILE A 136 -22.89 11.94 0.96
C ILE A 136 -22.24 11.89 2.35
N GLU A 137 -23.04 11.55 3.36
CA GLU A 137 -22.55 11.33 4.72
C GLU A 137 -22.13 9.87 4.92
N LEU A 138 -21.19 9.66 5.85
CA LEU A 138 -20.77 8.31 6.26
C LEU A 138 -21.73 7.73 7.30
N TYR A 139 -22.37 8.58 8.10
CA TYR A 139 -23.27 8.18 9.18
C TYR A 139 -24.41 7.28 8.68
N GLY A 140 -24.60 6.15 9.37
CA GLY A 140 -25.64 5.16 9.04
C GLY A 140 -25.35 4.32 7.78
N LYS A 141 -24.25 4.54 7.09
CA LYS A 141 -23.82 3.79 5.90
C LYS A 141 -23.09 2.51 6.25
N GLN A 142 -23.09 1.55 5.33
CA GLN A 142 -22.35 0.31 5.46
C GLN A 142 -20.98 0.39 4.81
N LEU A 143 -19.93 0.03 5.56
CA LEU A 143 -18.56 -0.14 5.10
C LEU A 143 -18.28 -1.63 4.93
N GLY A 144 -17.93 -2.05 3.72
CA GLY A 144 -17.43 -3.37 3.40
C GLY A 144 -15.89 -3.38 3.33
N LEU A 145 -15.25 -4.18 4.16
CA LEU A 145 -13.80 -4.35 4.17
C LEU A 145 -13.42 -5.66 3.48
N VAL A 146 -12.72 -5.58 2.36
CA VAL A 146 -12.19 -6.75 1.64
C VAL A 146 -10.77 -7.01 2.12
N GLY A 147 -10.60 -8.08 2.92
CA GLY A 147 -9.45 -8.31 3.78
C GLY A 147 -9.66 -7.69 5.17
N PHE A 148 -9.40 -8.47 6.24
CA PHE A 148 -9.61 -8.03 7.64
C PHE A 148 -8.35 -8.17 8.49
N GLY A 149 -7.23 -7.68 7.92
CA GLY A 149 -5.93 -7.58 8.59
C GLY A 149 -5.80 -6.36 9.52
N LYS A 150 -4.57 -6.05 9.92
CA LYS A 150 -4.26 -4.99 10.90
C LYS A 150 -4.77 -3.60 10.47
N VAL A 151 -4.57 -3.22 9.20
CA VAL A 151 -5.03 -1.92 8.66
C VAL A 151 -6.55 -1.86 8.65
N ALA A 152 -7.22 -2.90 8.13
CA ALA A 152 -8.69 -2.96 8.06
C ALA A 152 -9.34 -2.85 9.43
N ARG A 153 -8.78 -3.49 10.46
CA ARG A 153 -9.26 -3.41 11.85
C ARG A 153 -9.19 -1.99 12.41
N LEU A 154 -8.09 -1.27 12.15
CA LEU A 154 -7.99 0.14 12.55
C LEU A 154 -8.97 1.04 11.79
N VAL A 155 -9.20 0.77 10.50
CA VAL A 155 -10.22 1.49 9.70
C VAL A 155 -11.61 1.22 10.27
N SER A 156 -11.93 -0.05 10.58
CA SER A 156 -13.19 -0.45 11.22
C SER A 156 -13.41 0.32 12.54
N GLU A 157 -12.48 0.21 13.49
CA GLU A 157 -12.54 0.85 14.80
C GLU A 157 -12.84 2.35 14.68
N ARG A 158 -12.11 3.05 13.81
CA ARG A 158 -12.25 4.50 13.65
C ARG A 158 -13.57 4.89 12.96
N LEU A 159 -13.98 4.15 11.93
CA LEU A 159 -15.19 4.49 11.18
C LEU A 159 -16.50 4.08 11.89
N GLN A 160 -16.44 3.14 12.82
CA GLN A 160 -17.54 2.91 13.76
C GLN A 160 -17.84 4.18 14.58
N SER A 161 -16.83 4.97 14.94
CA SER A 161 -17.02 6.26 15.61
C SER A 161 -17.73 7.31 14.75
N PHE A 162 -17.70 7.12 13.40
CA PHE A 162 -18.51 7.92 12.45
C PHE A 162 -19.94 7.39 12.31
N GLY A 163 -20.32 6.37 13.08
CA GLY A 163 -21.64 5.75 13.03
C GLY A 163 -21.86 4.84 11.83
N MET A 164 -20.79 4.34 11.20
CA MET A 164 -20.89 3.35 10.12
C MET A 164 -21.15 1.95 10.66
N LYS A 165 -21.87 1.14 9.88
CA LYS A 165 -21.97 -0.32 10.09
C LYS A 165 -20.85 -0.98 9.32
N VAL A 166 -20.08 -1.88 9.96
CA VAL A 166 -18.95 -2.53 9.31
C VAL A 166 -19.25 -4.00 9.05
N VAL A 167 -19.00 -4.43 7.82
CA VAL A 167 -18.98 -5.82 7.38
C VAL A 167 -17.64 -6.13 6.74
N PHE A 168 -17.22 -7.40 6.74
CA PHE A 168 -15.95 -7.77 6.13
C PHE A 168 -16.02 -9.10 5.37
N TYR A 169 -15.13 -9.24 4.41
CA TYR A 169 -14.78 -10.50 3.75
C TYR A 169 -13.30 -10.79 3.97
N ASP A 170 -13.01 -11.97 4.51
CA ASP A 170 -11.64 -12.47 4.63
C ASP A 170 -11.69 -14.02 4.66
N PRO A 171 -10.97 -14.73 3.78
CA PRO A 171 -11.00 -16.18 3.74
C PRO A 171 -10.34 -16.84 4.97
N PHE A 172 -9.46 -16.12 5.67
CA PHE A 172 -8.65 -16.63 6.79
C PHE A 172 -9.17 -16.22 8.16
N VAL A 173 -10.11 -15.27 8.23
CA VAL A 173 -10.71 -14.78 9.48
C VAL A 173 -12.12 -15.33 9.60
N GLU A 174 -12.37 -16.22 10.57
CA GLU A 174 -13.67 -16.89 10.77
C GLU A 174 -14.69 -15.98 11.47
N SER A 175 -14.26 -15.26 12.50
CA SER A 175 -15.13 -14.35 13.25
C SER A 175 -14.31 -13.19 13.82
N SER A 176 -14.97 -12.04 13.99
CA SER A 176 -14.50 -10.94 14.83
C SER A 176 -15.21 -11.01 16.17
N THR A 177 -14.52 -10.68 17.26
CA THR A 177 -15.14 -10.53 18.60
C THR A 177 -15.85 -9.18 18.75
N GLU A 178 -15.81 -8.37 17.72
CA GLU A 178 -16.31 -6.99 17.66
C GLU A 178 -17.58 -6.93 16.80
N VAL A 179 -18.02 -5.73 16.51
CA VAL A 179 -19.33 -5.41 15.92
C VAL A 179 -19.43 -5.76 14.43
N GLU A 180 -18.37 -6.32 13.84
CA GLU A 180 -18.32 -6.59 12.40
C GLU A 180 -18.91 -7.95 12.06
N GLN A 181 -19.67 -7.99 10.98
CA GLN A 181 -20.25 -9.22 10.42
C GLN A 181 -19.42 -9.70 9.22
N LYS A 182 -19.02 -10.99 9.23
CA LYS A 182 -18.41 -11.64 8.07
C LYS A 182 -19.47 -11.94 7.03
N LEU A 183 -19.21 -11.55 5.77
CA LEU A 183 -20.04 -11.85 4.62
C LEU A 183 -19.23 -12.58 3.53
N ASN A 184 -19.89 -13.18 2.57
CA ASN A 184 -19.21 -13.54 1.32
C ASN A 184 -18.94 -12.28 0.47
N LEU A 185 -18.01 -12.39 -0.48
CA LEU A 185 -17.56 -11.23 -1.25
C LEU A 185 -18.70 -10.56 -2.05
N ASN A 186 -19.57 -11.35 -2.68
CA ASN A 186 -20.66 -10.78 -3.49
C ASN A 186 -21.66 -10.03 -2.61
N GLU A 187 -22.09 -10.64 -1.52
CA GLU A 187 -23.01 -10.03 -0.57
C GLU A 187 -22.44 -8.72 0.02
N LEU A 188 -21.15 -8.71 0.35
CA LEU A 188 -20.47 -7.49 0.79
C LEU A 188 -20.55 -6.39 -0.28
N LEU A 189 -20.23 -6.71 -1.54
CA LEU A 189 -20.26 -5.73 -2.63
C LEU A 189 -21.67 -5.21 -2.92
N GLU A 190 -22.67 -6.08 -2.93
CA GLU A 190 -24.07 -5.73 -3.18
C GLU A 190 -24.67 -4.83 -2.10
N THR A 191 -24.24 -5.01 -0.84
CA THR A 191 -24.88 -4.35 0.30
C THR A 191 -24.16 -3.13 0.81
N SER A 192 -22.87 -2.96 0.47
CA SER A 192 -22.04 -1.87 1.01
C SER A 192 -22.24 -0.54 0.26
N ASP A 193 -22.23 0.55 1.02
CA ASP A 193 -22.21 1.92 0.48
C ASP A 193 -20.76 2.39 0.25
N PHE A 194 -19.84 1.87 1.06
CA PHE A 194 -18.40 2.07 0.93
C PHE A 194 -17.69 0.70 0.91
N VAL A 195 -16.77 0.51 0.00
CA VAL A 195 -15.92 -0.69 -0.06
C VAL A 195 -14.46 -0.26 0.03
N SER A 196 -13.68 -0.94 0.88
CA SER A 196 -12.25 -0.68 1.00
C SER A 196 -11.45 -1.96 0.94
N LEU A 197 -10.39 -1.94 0.10
CA LEU A 197 -9.55 -3.09 -0.17
C LEU A 197 -8.34 -3.09 0.76
N HIS A 198 -8.08 -4.24 1.41
CA HIS A 198 -7.00 -4.44 2.38
C HIS A 198 -6.34 -5.82 2.20
N VAL A 199 -6.23 -6.27 0.97
CA VAL A 199 -5.63 -7.57 0.62
C VAL A 199 -4.22 -7.40 0.06
N PRO A 200 -3.31 -8.38 0.24
CA PRO A 200 -2.04 -8.42 -0.47
C PRO A 200 -2.26 -8.70 -1.96
N LYS A 201 -1.23 -8.49 -2.78
CA LYS A 201 -1.22 -8.93 -4.19
C LYS A 201 -0.69 -10.37 -4.25
N THR A 202 -1.57 -11.31 -4.60
CA THR A 202 -1.27 -12.72 -4.82
C THR A 202 -2.00 -13.20 -6.07
N ASP A 203 -1.77 -14.43 -6.51
CA ASP A 203 -2.49 -15.00 -7.65
C ASP A 203 -4.01 -15.06 -7.37
N GLU A 204 -4.42 -15.31 -6.11
CA GLU A 204 -5.83 -15.40 -5.70
C GLU A 204 -6.50 -14.03 -5.59
N THR A 205 -5.72 -12.97 -5.35
CA THR A 205 -6.25 -11.61 -5.20
C THR A 205 -6.07 -10.75 -6.44
N LYS A 206 -5.34 -11.25 -7.44
CA LYS A 206 -5.21 -10.57 -8.73
C LYS A 206 -6.58 -10.42 -9.38
N ASN A 207 -6.95 -9.17 -9.70
CA ASN A 207 -8.26 -8.81 -10.26
C ASN A 207 -9.45 -9.41 -9.45
N LEU A 208 -9.29 -9.48 -8.12
CA LEU A 208 -10.32 -9.98 -7.20
C LEU A 208 -11.63 -9.22 -7.35
N ILE A 209 -11.54 -7.91 -7.57
CA ILE A 209 -12.66 -7.02 -7.87
C ILE A 209 -12.64 -6.71 -9.37
N SER A 210 -13.09 -7.68 -10.15
CA SER A 210 -13.22 -7.57 -11.61
C SER A 210 -14.37 -6.64 -12.01
N LYS A 211 -14.48 -6.31 -13.30
CA LYS A 211 -15.59 -5.54 -13.87
C LYS A 211 -16.97 -6.13 -13.53
N ASP A 212 -17.09 -7.47 -13.54
CA ASP A 212 -18.35 -8.15 -13.17
C ASP A 212 -18.67 -7.92 -11.68
N LYS A 213 -17.67 -8.01 -10.80
CA LYS A 213 -17.83 -7.71 -9.38
C LYS A 213 -18.18 -6.25 -9.12
N LEU A 214 -17.62 -5.32 -9.87
CA LEU A 214 -17.98 -3.91 -9.79
C LEU A 214 -19.42 -3.67 -10.22
N SER A 215 -19.93 -4.43 -11.19
CA SER A 215 -21.29 -4.26 -11.71
C SER A 215 -22.41 -4.59 -10.71
N ILE A 216 -22.13 -5.39 -9.68
CA ILE A 216 -23.11 -5.73 -8.64
C ILE A 216 -23.11 -4.75 -7.46
N MET A 217 -22.20 -3.79 -7.43
CA MET A 217 -22.16 -2.76 -6.40
C MET A 217 -23.32 -1.79 -6.53
N LYS A 218 -23.68 -1.12 -5.42
CA LYS A 218 -24.69 -0.05 -5.45
C LYS A 218 -24.24 1.08 -6.37
N SER A 219 -25.15 1.66 -7.12
CA SER A 219 -24.88 2.76 -8.06
C SER A 219 -24.39 4.06 -7.42
N ASN A 220 -24.47 4.19 -6.12
CA ASN A 220 -23.97 5.31 -5.35
C ASN A 220 -22.82 4.89 -4.39
N ALA A 221 -22.25 3.72 -4.59
CA ALA A 221 -21.16 3.25 -3.77
C ALA A 221 -19.84 3.99 -4.07
N ILE A 222 -18.96 3.99 -3.07
CA ILE A 222 -17.59 4.48 -3.16
C ILE A 222 -16.63 3.29 -2.94
N ILE A 223 -15.61 3.17 -3.78
CA ILE A 223 -14.58 2.13 -3.60
C ILE A 223 -13.20 2.75 -3.40
N ILE A 224 -12.45 2.21 -2.43
CA ILE A 224 -11.11 2.69 -2.05
C ILE A 224 -10.10 1.57 -2.18
N ASN A 225 -9.01 1.84 -2.87
CA ASN A 225 -7.83 0.97 -2.91
C ASN A 225 -6.57 1.72 -2.47
N ALA A 226 -6.17 1.51 -1.22
CA ALA A 226 -4.91 1.95 -0.64
C ALA A 226 -4.07 0.74 -0.17
N SER A 227 -4.29 -0.44 -0.79
CA SER A 227 -3.61 -1.68 -0.44
C SER A 227 -2.54 -2.07 -1.46
N ARG A 228 -2.94 -2.63 -2.59
CA ARG A 228 -2.07 -3.04 -3.71
C ARG A 228 -2.77 -2.79 -5.04
N GLY A 229 -1.99 -2.38 -6.06
CA GLY A 229 -2.45 -2.32 -7.43
C GLY A 229 -2.67 -3.70 -8.04
N GLY A 230 -3.55 -3.78 -9.04
CA GLY A 230 -3.90 -5.01 -9.74
C GLY A 230 -4.82 -5.97 -8.96
N VAL A 231 -5.32 -5.58 -7.78
CA VAL A 231 -6.37 -6.34 -7.05
C VAL A 231 -7.78 -5.97 -7.50
N ILE A 232 -7.92 -4.89 -8.24
CA ILE A 232 -9.15 -4.35 -8.79
C ILE A 232 -8.93 -3.98 -10.26
N ASP A 233 -9.96 -4.07 -11.06
CA ASP A 233 -10.01 -3.55 -12.43
C ASP A 233 -10.11 -2.02 -12.38
N GLU A 234 -8.96 -1.34 -12.43
CA GLU A 234 -8.85 0.11 -12.28
C GLU A 234 -9.58 0.86 -13.41
N ASP A 235 -9.41 0.40 -14.66
CA ASP A 235 -10.06 1.00 -15.83
C ASP A 235 -11.58 0.90 -15.74
N ALA A 236 -12.10 -0.26 -15.31
CA ALA A 236 -13.53 -0.44 -15.10
C ALA A 236 -14.08 0.48 -13.99
N VAL A 237 -13.32 0.75 -12.93
CA VAL A 237 -13.73 1.72 -11.89
C VAL A 237 -13.84 3.13 -12.48
N PHE A 238 -12.82 3.61 -13.21
CA PHE A 238 -12.88 4.94 -13.84
C PHE A 238 -14.06 5.05 -14.82
N GLU A 239 -14.29 4.02 -15.64
CA GLU A 239 -15.45 3.94 -16.53
C GLU A 239 -16.78 4.08 -15.77
N LEU A 240 -16.95 3.33 -14.67
CA LEU A 240 -18.17 3.33 -13.87
C LEU A 240 -18.39 4.66 -13.13
N VAL A 241 -17.34 5.30 -12.63
CA VAL A 241 -17.42 6.63 -12.02
C VAL A 241 -17.84 7.68 -13.06
N ASN A 242 -17.23 7.66 -14.26
CA ASN A 242 -17.57 8.58 -15.34
C ASN A 242 -19.01 8.39 -15.86
N GLN A 243 -19.53 7.16 -15.82
CA GLN A 243 -20.92 6.84 -16.16
C GLN A 243 -21.92 7.13 -15.00
N ASN A 244 -21.46 7.66 -13.86
CA ASN A 244 -22.25 7.82 -12.62
C ASN A 244 -22.89 6.50 -12.13
N LYS A 245 -22.28 5.36 -12.41
CA LYS A 245 -22.65 4.04 -11.88
C LYS A 245 -21.96 3.73 -10.55
N LEU A 246 -20.88 4.42 -10.24
CA LEU A 246 -20.31 4.57 -8.89
C LEU A 246 -20.29 6.06 -8.55
N PHE A 247 -20.43 6.40 -7.28
CA PHE A 247 -20.43 7.80 -6.84
C PHE A 247 -19.01 8.40 -7.00
N SER A 248 -18.00 7.68 -6.53
CA SER A 248 -16.59 8.08 -6.60
C SER A 248 -15.69 6.87 -6.31
N ALA A 249 -14.39 7.06 -6.44
CA ALA A 249 -13.38 6.10 -6.02
C ALA A 249 -12.16 6.82 -5.43
N GLY A 250 -11.31 6.07 -4.71
CA GLY A 250 -10.02 6.57 -4.23
C GLY A 250 -8.93 5.53 -4.44
N PHE A 251 -7.85 5.92 -5.11
CA PHE A 251 -6.69 5.09 -5.38
C PHE A 251 -5.42 5.71 -4.80
N ASP A 252 -4.66 4.93 -4.08
CA ASP A 252 -3.30 5.25 -3.65
C ASP A 252 -2.25 4.35 -4.33
N VAL A 253 -2.71 3.27 -4.96
CA VAL A 253 -1.86 2.24 -5.58
C VAL A 253 -2.43 1.80 -6.92
N TYR A 254 -1.55 1.33 -7.83
CA TYR A 254 -1.90 1.00 -9.21
C TYR A 254 -1.21 -0.29 -9.65
N GLU A 255 -1.79 -0.96 -10.67
CA GLU A 255 -1.18 -2.16 -11.25
C GLU A 255 0.23 -1.90 -11.79
N ASN A 256 0.41 -0.73 -12.42
CA ASN A 256 1.70 -0.20 -12.82
C ASN A 256 1.97 1.13 -12.12
N GLU A 257 3.12 1.28 -11.48
CA GLU A 257 3.54 2.50 -10.82
C GLU A 257 4.84 3.04 -11.45
N PRO A 258 4.86 4.27 -11.98
CA PRO A 258 3.76 5.24 -12.04
C PRO A 258 2.64 4.83 -13.00
N PRO A 259 1.36 5.18 -12.70
CA PRO A 259 0.23 4.85 -13.54
C PRO A 259 0.21 5.71 -14.81
N ASN A 260 -0.23 5.11 -15.92
CA ASN A 260 -0.51 5.85 -17.14
C ASN A 260 -2.00 6.25 -17.17
N LEU A 261 -2.34 7.32 -16.45
CA LEU A 261 -3.70 7.84 -16.39
C LEU A 261 -4.05 8.56 -17.69
N ASP A 262 -5.13 8.15 -18.34
CA ASP A 262 -5.67 8.83 -19.51
C ASP A 262 -6.49 10.08 -19.11
N LYS A 263 -7.04 10.80 -20.12
CA LYS A 263 -7.83 12.00 -19.88
C LYS A 263 -9.13 11.71 -19.12
N GLU A 264 -9.73 10.54 -19.32
CA GLU A 264 -10.99 10.15 -18.67
C GLU A 264 -10.74 9.86 -17.20
N SER A 265 -9.64 9.17 -16.88
CA SER A 265 -9.20 8.92 -15.50
C SER A 265 -8.88 10.21 -14.75
N ILE A 266 -8.15 11.13 -15.40
CA ILE A 266 -7.75 12.42 -14.81
C ILE A 266 -8.95 13.32 -14.51
N ASN A 267 -9.98 13.32 -15.37
CA ASN A 267 -11.16 14.16 -15.25
C ASN A 267 -12.29 13.51 -14.42
N SER A 268 -12.09 12.29 -13.94
CA SER A 268 -13.08 11.58 -13.15
C SER A 268 -13.24 12.19 -11.75
N LYS A 269 -14.36 11.86 -11.08
CA LYS A 269 -14.52 12.15 -9.64
C LYS A 269 -13.68 11.25 -8.74
N ALA A 270 -12.92 10.32 -9.30
CA ALA A 270 -12.01 9.47 -8.55
C ALA A 270 -10.81 10.29 -8.04
N ILE A 271 -10.35 9.97 -6.85
CA ILE A 271 -9.15 10.57 -6.25
C ILE A 271 -7.98 9.63 -6.52
N THR A 272 -6.89 10.19 -7.05
CA THR A 272 -5.67 9.45 -7.37
C THR A 272 -4.50 10.03 -6.61
N LEU A 273 -3.79 9.20 -5.84
CA LEU A 273 -2.62 9.58 -5.06
C LEU A 273 -1.39 8.75 -5.49
N PRO A 274 -0.17 9.27 -5.34
CA PRO A 274 1.05 8.63 -5.79
C PRO A 274 1.69 7.74 -4.70
N HIS A 275 0.96 6.73 -4.22
CA HIS A 275 1.40 5.72 -3.24
C HIS A 275 1.91 6.32 -1.92
N LEU A 276 1.02 7.04 -1.21
CA LEU A 276 1.33 7.80 0.00
C LEU A 276 1.03 7.05 1.30
N GLY A 277 0.50 5.82 1.27
CA GLY A 277 0.07 5.07 2.45
C GLY A 277 1.08 4.98 3.59
N ALA A 278 2.38 4.96 3.27
CA ALA A 278 3.48 4.97 4.25
C ALA A 278 4.21 6.33 4.35
N SER A 279 3.73 7.38 3.70
CA SER A 279 4.44 8.65 3.54
C SER A 279 4.14 9.65 4.65
N THR A 280 4.30 9.23 5.91
CA THR A 280 4.27 10.10 7.09
C THR A 280 5.61 10.07 7.80
N LYS A 281 5.96 11.15 8.52
CA LYS A 281 7.21 11.22 9.31
C LYS A 281 7.28 10.08 10.30
N GLU A 282 6.18 9.82 10.99
CA GLU A 282 6.07 8.79 12.03
C GLU A 282 6.21 7.37 11.45
N ALA A 283 5.62 7.10 10.28
CA ALA A 283 5.80 5.80 9.62
C ALA A 283 7.24 5.61 9.14
N GLN A 284 7.87 6.65 8.58
CA GLN A 284 9.27 6.58 8.15
C GLN A 284 10.23 6.33 9.32
N GLN A 285 10.03 7.01 10.46
CA GLN A 285 10.80 6.78 11.69
C GLN A 285 10.61 5.37 12.23
N ARG A 286 9.36 4.88 12.34
CA ARG A 286 9.09 3.51 12.76
C ARG A 286 9.71 2.48 11.82
N THR A 287 9.60 2.70 10.50
CA THR A 287 10.21 1.83 9.48
C THR A 287 11.73 1.79 9.64
N GLY A 288 12.37 2.95 9.81
CA GLY A 288 13.82 3.03 10.03
C GLY A 288 14.26 2.30 11.28
N LYS A 289 13.53 2.47 12.39
CA LYS A 289 13.83 1.77 13.64
C LYS A 289 13.66 0.26 13.50
N GLU A 290 12.50 -0.19 12.99
CA GLU A 290 12.19 -1.63 12.86
C GLU A 290 13.16 -2.35 11.93
N VAL A 291 13.58 -1.72 10.81
CA VAL A 291 14.53 -2.35 9.87
C VAL A 291 15.93 -2.51 10.47
N VAL A 292 16.39 -1.53 11.24
CA VAL A 292 17.69 -1.62 11.94
C VAL A 292 17.67 -2.71 13.01
N GLU A 293 16.57 -2.79 13.79
CA GLU A 293 16.37 -3.85 14.78
C GLU A 293 16.37 -5.23 14.10
N ASN A 294 15.61 -5.43 13.03
CA ASN A 294 15.58 -6.67 12.28
C ASN A 294 16.97 -7.09 11.76
N ILE A 295 17.76 -6.13 11.25
CA ILE A 295 19.12 -6.41 10.78
C ILE A 295 20.01 -6.86 11.95
N LYS A 296 19.97 -6.17 13.10
CA LYS A 296 20.72 -6.53 14.31
C LYS A 296 20.36 -7.94 14.81
N ASP A 297 19.08 -8.25 14.83
CA ASP A 297 18.54 -9.56 15.23
C ASP A 297 19.07 -10.66 14.31
N ILE A 298 18.96 -10.48 12.99
CA ILE A 298 19.46 -11.45 11.99
C ILE A 298 20.98 -11.67 12.14
N LEU A 299 21.75 -10.60 12.34
CA LEU A 299 23.21 -10.69 12.56
C LEU A 299 23.58 -11.39 13.85
N SER A 300 22.72 -11.34 14.88
CA SER A 300 22.90 -12.07 16.15
C SER A 300 22.40 -13.53 16.10
N GLY A 301 21.75 -13.93 15.01
CA GLY A 301 21.22 -15.27 14.82
C GLY A 301 19.72 -15.42 15.15
N ASP A 302 19.03 -14.35 15.53
CA ASP A 302 17.56 -14.34 15.63
C ASP A 302 16.94 -14.10 14.26
N LEU A 303 16.35 -15.15 13.72
CA LEU A 303 15.72 -15.13 12.40
C LEU A 303 14.21 -14.86 12.44
N THR A 304 13.66 -14.37 13.56
CA THR A 304 12.20 -14.19 13.72
C THR A 304 11.60 -13.30 12.63
N SER A 305 12.28 -12.24 12.23
CA SER A 305 11.85 -11.30 11.19
C SER A 305 12.14 -11.75 9.74
N VAL A 306 12.80 -12.91 9.54
CA VAL A 306 13.14 -13.42 8.20
C VAL A 306 11.92 -14.05 7.54
N LEU A 307 11.62 -13.62 6.31
CA LEU A 307 10.44 -14.05 5.55
C LEU A 307 10.64 -15.37 4.79
N ASN A 308 11.88 -15.66 4.37
CA ASN A 308 12.25 -16.80 3.53
C ASN A 308 13.03 -17.88 4.29
N LYS A 309 12.61 -18.16 5.54
CA LYS A 309 13.13 -19.30 6.30
C LYS A 309 12.89 -20.62 5.56
N LYS A 310 13.90 -21.50 5.58
CA LYS A 310 13.73 -22.90 5.15
C LYS A 310 13.07 -23.72 6.25
#